data_64670f30dc5741a57c159a6a381626ba
#
_entry.id   64670f30dc5741a57c159a6a381626ba
#
_cell.length_a   1.000
_cell.length_b   1.000
_cell.length_c   1.000
_cell.angle_alpha   90.00
_cell.angle_beta   90.00
_cell.angle_gamma   90.00
#
_symmetry.space_group_name_H-M   'P 1'
#
loop_
_entity.id
_entity.type
_entity.pdbx_description
1 polymer ?
#
loop_
_entity_poly.entity_id
_entity_poly.type
_entity_poly.pdbx_seq_one_letter_code
_entity_poly.pdbx_strand_id
1 'polypeptide(L)'
;MSNAVITGAGSGFGRALALVLARQGWKILIADINRAGMEETLAMVRKAGGEGEVFECDVSKKEDVQHMADYSFSTGKRVDLLINNAGVVSCGFVGDIPLEDWKWCVDINFWGMLYGCHSFIPGMKKQGGGHIINVASSAGLFSFMEMGPYNVTKAAIISLSETLRQELALHKIGVTVTCPMFFNTHLLDNMRFQDEFQNEFAHSAFKHGRLTAEEVAEKTIRAYEKNKLYVIPQFTGKYYWILKRLSPSIFYGVISYAMKKGYGEKLALFLTRIGMM
;
A
#
# COMPACT_ATOMS: atom_id res chain seq x y z
N MET A 1 -1.76 1.44 -26.21
CA MET A 1 -2.15 0.73 -24.98
C MET A 1 -1.26 1.26 -23.85
N SER A 2 -1.83 1.63 -22.72
CA SER A 2 -1.08 2.13 -21.57
C SER A 2 -0.47 0.97 -20.78
N ASN A 3 0.71 1.19 -20.21
CA ASN A 3 1.47 0.16 -19.49
C ASN A 3 1.58 0.47 -17.99
N ALA A 4 1.23 -0.48 -17.14
CA ALA A 4 1.39 -0.39 -15.70
C ALA A 4 2.35 -1.47 -15.18
N VAL A 5 3.12 -1.12 -14.15
CA VAL A 5 3.92 -2.04 -13.34
C VAL A 5 3.36 -2.03 -11.92
N ILE A 6 3.07 -3.20 -11.37
CA ILE A 6 2.45 -3.33 -10.04
C ILE A 6 3.25 -4.33 -9.22
N THR A 7 3.82 -3.89 -8.09
CA THR A 7 4.51 -4.78 -7.14
C THR A 7 3.52 -5.37 -6.12
N GLY A 8 3.78 -6.60 -5.66
CA GLY A 8 2.85 -7.32 -4.78
C GLY A 8 1.53 -7.63 -5.47
N ALA A 9 1.57 -7.91 -6.78
CA ALA A 9 0.37 -8.11 -7.60
C ALA A 9 -0.07 -9.57 -7.72
N GLY A 10 0.61 -10.50 -7.05
CA GLY A 10 0.22 -11.92 -6.99
C GLY A 10 -1.06 -12.17 -6.18
N SER A 11 -1.49 -11.23 -5.34
CA SER A 11 -2.69 -11.41 -4.51
C SER A 11 -3.30 -10.06 -4.05
N GLY A 12 -4.37 -10.13 -3.29
CA GLY A 12 -4.94 -9.05 -2.49
C GLY A 12 -5.18 -7.75 -3.25
N PHE A 13 -4.66 -6.65 -2.71
CA PHE A 13 -4.90 -5.31 -3.26
C PHE A 13 -4.17 -5.08 -4.59
N GLY A 14 -2.95 -5.61 -4.75
CA GLY A 14 -2.21 -5.53 -6.01
C GLY A 14 -2.95 -6.22 -7.15
N ARG A 15 -3.52 -7.41 -6.89
CA ARG A 15 -4.39 -8.12 -7.85
C ARG A 15 -5.63 -7.29 -8.19
N ALA A 16 -6.30 -6.71 -7.20
CA ALA A 16 -7.49 -5.88 -7.44
C ALA A 16 -7.17 -4.66 -8.32
N LEU A 17 -6.03 -3.98 -8.07
CA LEU A 17 -5.55 -2.87 -8.92
C LEU A 17 -5.28 -3.33 -10.35
N ALA A 18 -4.65 -4.51 -10.52
CA ALA A 18 -4.40 -5.09 -11.82
C ALA A 18 -5.70 -5.35 -12.58
N LEU A 19 -6.73 -5.91 -11.92
CA LEU A 19 -8.01 -6.20 -12.54
C LEU A 19 -8.80 -4.95 -12.94
N VAL A 20 -8.76 -3.89 -12.11
CA VAL A 20 -9.39 -2.61 -12.45
C VAL A 20 -8.75 -2.00 -13.71
N LEU A 21 -7.41 -2.02 -13.81
CA LEU A 21 -6.70 -1.53 -14.99
C LEU A 21 -6.91 -2.44 -16.22
N ALA A 22 -6.98 -3.77 -16.03
CA ALA A 22 -7.24 -4.71 -17.10
C ALA A 22 -8.56 -4.43 -17.82
N ARG A 23 -9.63 -4.11 -17.07
CA ARG A 23 -10.94 -3.73 -17.65
C ARG A 23 -10.91 -2.43 -18.45
N GLN A 24 -9.89 -1.61 -18.22
CA GLN A 24 -9.63 -0.37 -18.99
C GLN A 24 -8.69 -0.62 -20.20
N GLY A 25 -8.35 -1.88 -20.49
CA GLY A 25 -7.49 -2.24 -21.61
C GLY A 25 -6.00 -1.96 -21.42
N TRP A 26 -5.51 -1.95 -20.16
CA TRP A 26 -4.09 -1.77 -19.86
C TRP A 26 -3.29 -3.05 -20.05
N LYS A 27 -2.01 -2.88 -20.40
CA LYS A 27 -1.00 -3.94 -20.30
C LYS A 27 -0.31 -3.83 -18.93
N ILE A 28 -0.22 -4.96 -18.19
CA ILE A 28 0.20 -4.97 -16.80
C ILE A 28 1.41 -5.89 -16.62
N LEU A 29 2.51 -5.36 -16.07
CA LEU A 29 3.59 -6.16 -15.51
C LEU A 29 3.23 -6.49 -14.06
N ILE A 30 2.93 -7.76 -13.82
CA ILE A 30 2.53 -8.31 -12.53
C ILE A 30 3.80 -8.75 -11.82
N ALA A 31 4.26 -7.99 -10.82
CA ALA A 31 5.50 -8.28 -10.10
C ALA A 31 5.21 -8.76 -8.68
N ASP A 32 5.81 -9.88 -8.30
CA ASP A 32 5.67 -10.49 -6.96
C ASP A 32 6.80 -11.51 -6.73
N ILE A 33 6.96 -11.97 -5.49
CA ILE A 33 7.81 -13.13 -5.15
C ILE A 33 7.04 -14.45 -5.32
N ASN A 34 5.70 -14.43 -5.30
CA ASN A 34 4.83 -15.59 -5.41
C ASN A 34 4.46 -15.86 -6.87
N ARG A 35 5.20 -16.75 -7.53
CA ARG A 35 4.98 -17.10 -8.93
C ARG A 35 3.58 -17.64 -9.21
N ALA A 36 3.08 -18.54 -8.38
CA ALA A 36 1.75 -19.13 -8.57
C ALA A 36 0.65 -18.05 -8.47
N GLY A 37 0.75 -17.14 -7.51
CA GLY A 37 -0.18 -16.00 -7.37
C GLY A 37 -0.14 -15.05 -8.57
N MET A 38 1.06 -14.81 -9.13
CA MET A 38 1.19 -13.98 -10.34
C MET A 38 0.53 -14.63 -11.57
N GLU A 39 0.71 -15.93 -11.79
CA GLU A 39 0.10 -16.64 -12.92
C GLU A 39 -1.44 -16.66 -12.79
N GLU A 40 -1.96 -16.84 -11.58
CA GLU A 40 -3.39 -16.70 -11.29
C GLU A 40 -3.91 -15.31 -11.64
N THR A 41 -3.20 -14.26 -11.17
CA THR A 41 -3.55 -12.86 -11.47
C THR A 41 -3.51 -12.59 -12.98
N LEU A 42 -2.50 -13.11 -13.69
CA LEU A 42 -2.37 -12.98 -15.14
C LEU A 42 -3.55 -13.61 -15.87
N ALA A 43 -3.98 -14.82 -15.46
CA ALA A 43 -5.15 -15.46 -16.03
C ALA A 43 -6.43 -14.62 -15.85
N MET A 44 -6.59 -14.01 -14.65
CA MET A 44 -7.72 -13.13 -14.36
C MET A 44 -7.65 -11.82 -15.17
N VAL A 45 -6.47 -11.21 -15.32
CA VAL A 45 -6.22 -10.01 -16.15
C VAL A 45 -6.65 -10.26 -17.60
N ARG A 46 -6.23 -11.39 -18.17
CA ARG A 46 -6.61 -11.78 -19.55
C ARG A 46 -8.11 -12.00 -19.70
N LYS A 47 -8.74 -12.66 -18.72
CA LYS A 47 -10.19 -12.83 -18.68
C LYS A 47 -10.96 -11.51 -18.57
N ALA A 48 -10.37 -10.52 -17.92
CA ALA A 48 -10.93 -9.17 -17.79
C ALA A 48 -10.73 -8.29 -19.04
N GLY A 49 -10.05 -8.78 -20.08
CA GLY A 49 -9.82 -8.06 -21.33
C GLY A 49 -8.52 -7.28 -21.39
N GLY A 50 -7.65 -7.39 -20.38
CA GLY A 50 -6.32 -6.79 -20.37
C GLY A 50 -5.24 -7.73 -20.92
N GLU A 51 -4.05 -7.19 -21.09
CA GLU A 51 -2.83 -7.92 -21.37
C GLU A 51 -1.88 -7.89 -20.17
N GLY A 52 -0.96 -8.83 -20.08
CA GLY A 52 0.03 -8.79 -19.02
C GLY A 52 1.14 -9.82 -19.16
N GLU A 53 2.14 -9.60 -18.34
CA GLU A 53 3.32 -10.45 -18.18
C GLU A 53 3.62 -10.57 -16.67
N VAL A 54 4.24 -11.67 -16.24
CA VAL A 54 4.68 -11.87 -14.87
C VAL A 54 6.17 -11.58 -14.77
N PHE A 55 6.60 -10.99 -13.63
CA PHE A 55 7.99 -10.71 -13.34
C PHE A 55 8.28 -11.03 -11.87
N GLU A 56 9.15 -12.01 -11.62
CA GLU A 56 9.56 -12.36 -10.26
C GLU A 56 10.47 -11.28 -9.69
N CYS A 57 10.10 -10.69 -8.56
CA CYS A 57 10.81 -9.56 -7.96
C CYS A 57 10.63 -9.56 -6.44
N ASP A 58 11.72 -9.67 -5.71
CA ASP A 58 11.78 -9.39 -4.29
C ASP A 58 12.08 -7.90 -4.10
N VAL A 59 11.05 -7.12 -3.72
CA VAL A 59 11.20 -5.67 -3.57
C VAL A 59 12.20 -5.25 -2.48
N SER A 60 12.54 -6.13 -1.54
CA SER A 60 13.57 -5.88 -0.53
C SER A 60 14.99 -5.87 -1.12
N LYS A 61 15.16 -6.35 -2.36
CA LYS A 61 16.43 -6.39 -3.09
C LYS A 61 16.46 -5.30 -4.16
N LYS A 62 17.36 -4.35 -3.99
CA LYS A 62 17.54 -3.24 -4.94
C LYS A 62 17.78 -3.73 -6.36
N GLU A 63 18.59 -4.76 -6.51
CA GLU A 63 18.98 -5.34 -7.80
C GLU A 63 17.78 -5.91 -8.55
N ASP A 64 16.86 -6.62 -7.88
CA ASP A 64 15.65 -7.16 -8.48
C ASP A 64 14.75 -6.05 -9.01
N VAL A 65 14.57 -4.99 -8.19
CA VAL A 65 13.76 -3.82 -8.58
C VAL A 65 14.40 -3.05 -9.75
N GLN A 66 15.73 -2.93 -9.78
CA GLN A 66 16.43 -2.32 -10.92
C GLN A 66 16.26 -3.16 -12.19
N HIS A 67 16.40 -4.49 -12.10
CA HIS A 67 16.17 -5.38 -13.24
C HIS A 67 14.73 -5.29 -13.75
N MET A 68 13.75 -5.18 -12.86
CA MET A 68 12.35 -4.96 -13.24
C MET A 68 12.17 -3.63 -14.00
N ALA A 69 12.83 -2.56 -13.55
CA ALA A 69 12.78 -1.28 -14.24
C ALA A 69 13.45 -1.35 -15.62
N ASP A 70 14.64 -1.93 -15.70
CA ASP A 70 15.40 -2.09 -16.96
C ASP A 70 14.58 -2.93 -17.96
N TYR A 71 13.97 -4.03 -17.51
CA TYR A 71 13.06 -4.85 -18.32
C TYR A 71 11.87 -4.03 -18.83
N SER A 72 11.27 -3.22 -17.96
CA SER A 72 10.09 -2.41 -18.29
C SER A 72 10.37 -1.35 -19.36
N PHE A 73 11.58 -0.81 -19.42
CA PHE A 73 11.99 0.21 -20.38
C PHE A 73 12.80 -0.33 -21.59
N SER A 74 13.34 -1.58 -21.53
CA SER A 74 14.28 -2.12 -22.52
C SER A 74 13.74 -2.27 -23.94
N THR A 75 12.43 -2.37 -24.10
CA THR A 75 11.77 -2.66 -25.39
C THR A 75 11.18 -1.40 -26.05
N GLY A 76 11.61 -0.21 -25.66
CA GLY A 76 11.00 1.06 -26.11
C GLY A 76 9.56 1.25 -25.61
N LYS A 77 9.09 0.40 -24.72
CA LYS A 77 7.79 0.52 -24.05
C LYS A 77 7.83 1.69 -23.08
N ARG A 78 6.71 2.40 -22.98
CA ARG A 78 6.50 3.40 -21.92
C ARG A 78 6.05 2.69 -20.65
N VAL A 79 6.39 3.24 -19.49
CA VAL A 79 5.73 2.91 -18.22
C VAL A 79 4.89 4.11 -17.84
N ASP A 80 3.59 4.03 -18.11
CA ASP A 80 2.66 5.13 -17.83
C ASP A 80 2.29 5.18 -16.34
N LEU A 81 2.30 4.02 -15.67
CA LEU A 81 1.94 3.91 -14.26
C LEU A 81 2.83 2.90 -13.53
N LEU A 82 3.50 3.35 -12.47
CA LEU A 82 4.12 2.49 -11.47
C LEU A 82 3.23 2.45 -10.22
N ILE A 83 2.89 1.26 -9.73
CA ILE A 83 2.20 1.07 -8.45
C ILE A 83 3.10 0.29 -7.50
N ASN A 84 3.71 1.00 -6.56
CA ASN A 84 4.43 0.41 -5.44
C ASN A 84 3.42 -0.04 -4.39
N ASN A 85 3.05 -1.33 -4.42
CA ASN A 85 2.00 -1.88 -3.55
C ASN A 85 2.53 -2.95 -2.59
N ALA A 86 3.59 -3.69 -2.92
CA ALA A 86 4.13 -4.74 -2.05
C ALA A 86 4.32 -4.24 -0.61
N GLY A 87 3.92 -5.06 0.35
CA GLY A 87 4.02 -4.68 1.77
C GLY A 87 3.60 -5.80 2.70
N VAL A 88 4.05 -5.68 3.95
CA VAL A 88 3.85 -6.65 5.03
C VAL A 88 3.49 -5.94 6.33
N VAL A 89 2.99 -6.69 7.31
CA VAL A 89 2.59 -6.18 8.64
C VAL A 89 3.36 -6.89 9.74
N SER A 90 3.87 -6.12 10.70
CA SER A 90 4.37 -6.61 11.98
C SER A 90 3.68 -5.85 13.11
N CYS A 91 3.17 -6.59 14.08
CA CYS A 91 2.39 -6.12 15.23
C CYS A 91 3.05 -6.52 16.54
N GLY A 92 2.89 -5.67 17.57
CA GLY A 92 3.41 -5.85 18.92
C GLY A 92 3.72 -4.49 19.56
N PHE A 93 3.96 -4.50 20.87
CA PHE A 93 4.51 -3.31 21.55
C PHE A 93 5.94 -3.05 21.07
N VAL A 94 6.31 -1.79 20.96
CA VAL A 94 7.62 -1.38 20.40
C VAL A 94 8.81 -2.05 21.09
N GLY A 95 8.72 -2.27 22.40
CA GLY A 95 9.77 -2.93 23.18
C GLY A 95 9.82 -4.46 23.04
N ASP A 96 8.77 -5.08 22.53
CA ASP A 96 8.61 -6.53 22.48
C ASP A 96 8.80 -7.10 21.07
N ILE A 97 8.64 -6.27 20.04
CA ILE A 97 8.85 -6.69 18.65
C ILE A 97 10.34 -6.94 18.40
N PRO A 98 10.74 -8.16 17.94
CA PRO A 98 12.12 -8.45 17.54
C PRO A 98 12.64 -7.43 16.49
N LEU A 99 13.91 -7.03 16.61
CA LEU A 99 14.52 -6.10 15.66
C LEU A 99 14.57 -6.66 14.23
N GLU A 100 14.59 -7.98 14.08
CA GLU A 100 14.49 -8.68 12.79
C GLU A 100 13.15 -8.41 12.11
N ASP A 101 12.05 -8.32 12.88
CA ASP A 101 10.72 -8.01 12.35
C ASP A 101 10.61 -6.53 11.96
N TRP A 102 11.26 -5.64 12.72
CA TRP A 102 11.43 -4.24 12.34
C TRP A 102 12.18 -4.13 11.02
N LYS A 103 13.33 -4.79 10.91
CA LYS A 103 14.15 -4.76 9.72
C LYS A 103 13.38 -5.30 8.52
N TRP A 104 12.74 -6.45 8.64
CA TRP A 104 11.93 -7.07 7.61
C TRP A 104 10.81 -6.14 7.10
N CYS A 105 10.09 -5.51 8.03
CA CYS A 105 9.02 -4.58 7.69
C CYS A 105 9.55 -3.31 6.98
N VAL A 106 10.69 -2.77 7.43
CA VAL A 106 11.35 -1.60 6.83
C VAL A 106 11.91 -1.93 5.44
N ASP A 107 12.56 -3.08 5.29
CA ASP A 107 13.16 -3.48 4.01
C ASP A 107 12.09 -3.62 2.91
N ILE A 108 10.95 -4.23 3.23
CA ILE A 108 9.88 -4.43 2.25
C ILE A 108 9.06 -3.16 2.06
N ASN A 109 8.52 -2.58 3.14
CA ASN A 109 7.54 -1.50 3.04
C ASN A 109 8.16 -0.16 2.65
N PHE A 110 9.37 0.16 3.13
CA PHE A 110 10.01 1.45 2.88
C PHE A 110 11.07 1.34 1.78
N TRP A 111 12.10 0.50 1.98
CA TRP A 111 13.17 0.38 0.99
C TRP A 111 12.64 -0.14 -0.34
N GLY A 112 11.75 -1.12 -0.35
CA GLY A 112 11.15 -1.64 -1.57
C GLY A 112 10.42 -0.57 -2.38
N MET A 113 9.63 0.29 -1.72
CA MET A 113 8.96 1.41 -2.40
C MET A 113 9.94 2.48 -2.85
N LEU A 114 10.96 2.78 -2.04
CA LEU A 114 12.00 3.73 -2.42
C LEU A 114 12.79 3.22 -3.63
N TYR A 115 13.15 1.94 -3.67
CA TYR A 115 13.81 1.33 -4.83
C TYR A 115 12.93 1.42 -6.08
N GLY A 116 11.63 1.15 -5.95
CA GLY A 116 10.68 1.34 -7.05
C GLY A 116 10.70 2.78 -7.59
N CYS A 117 10.54 3.77 -6.72
CA CYS A 117 10.63 5.17 -7.12
C CYS A 117 11.99 5.49 -7.77
N HIS A 118 13.10 5.11 -7.11
CA HIS A 118 14.46 5.41 -7.56
C HIS A 118 14.78 4.81 -8.94
N SER A 119 14.39 3.55 -9.19
CA SER A 119 14.70 2.86 -10.45
C SER A 119 13.82 3.29 -11.62
N PHE A 120 12.56 3.68 -11.36
CA PHE A 120 11.63 4.04 -12.44
C PHE A 120 11.64 5.53 -12.81
N ILE A 121 11.93 6.43 -11.88
CA ILE A 121 11.93 7.89 -12.13
C ILE A 121 12.86 8.29 -13.30
N PRO A 122 14.09 7.79 -13.44
CA PRO A 122 14.96 8.16 -14.56
C PRO A 122 14.34 7.83 -15.93
N GLY A 123 13.77 6.63 -16.07
CA GLY A 123 13.07 6.19 -17.27
C GLY A 123 11.82 7.03 -17.56
N MET A 124 11.01 7.33 -16.54
CA MET A 124 9.84 8.22 -16.67
C MET A 124 10.23 9.65 -17.07
N LYS A 125 11.34 10.18 -16.53
CA LYS A 125 11.87 11.48 -16.97
C LYS A 125 12.29 11.47 -18.44
N LYS A 126 13.02 10.43 -18.86
CA LYS A 126 13.49 10.26 -20.25
C LYS A 126 12.34 10.15 -21.25
N GLN A 127 11.25 9.48 -20.88
CA GLN A 127 10.06 9.33 -21.73
C GLN A 127 9.13 10.56 -21.72
N GLY A 128 9.38 11.55 -20.84
CA GLY A 128 8.64 12.81 -20.77
C GLY A 128 7.35 12.76 -19.93
N GLY A 129 7.23 11.85 -18.97
CA GLY A 129 6.10 11.80 -18.03
C GLY A 129 5.75 10.39 -17.56
N GLY A 130 4.75 10.30 -16.71
CA GLY A 130 4.27 9.06 -16.10
C GLY A 130 3.52 9.35 -14.80
N HIS A 131 3.23 8.31 -14.04
CA HIS A 131 2.61 8.48 -12.73
C HIS A 131 3.08 7.38 -11.76
N ILE A 132 3.24 7.74 -10.50
CA ILE A 132 3.60 6.82 -9.42
C ILE A 132 2.46 6.78 -8.40
N ILE A 133 1.94 5.59 -8.10
CA ILE A 133 1.06 5.36 -6.96
C ILE A 133 1.85 4.62 -5.88
N ASN A 134 1.96 5.21 -4.70
CA ASN A 134 2.54 4.56 -3.53
C ASN A 134 1.43 4.12 -2.58
N VAL A 135 1.40 2.82 -2.23
CA VAL A 135 0.41 2.27 -1.31
C VAL A 135 0.91 2.40 0.12
N ALA A 136 0.46 3.48 0.78
CA ALA A 136 0.65 3.68 2.20
C ALA A 136 -0.43 2.95 3.02
N SER A 137 -0.97 3.60 4.02
CA SER A 137 -2.09 3.16 4.87
C SER A 137 -2.59 4.33 5.70
N SER A 138 -3.81 4.25 6.20
CA SER A 138 -4.28 5.12 7.28
C SER A 138 -3.39 5.05 8.53
N ALA A 139 -2.69 3.93 8.74
CA ALA A 139 -1.69 3.75 9.79
C ALA A 139 -0.53 4.76 9.70
N GLY A 140 -0.22 5.26 8.50
CA GLY A 140 0.74 6.35 8.32
C GLY A 140 0.14 7.74 8.58
N LEU A 141 -1.19 7.89 8.53
CA LEU A 141 -1.87 9.16 8.81
C LEU A 141 -2.12 9.35 10.31
N PHE A 142 -2.52 8.28 11.00
CA PHE A 142 -2.73 8.24 12.46
C PHE A 142 -2.31 6.87 12.96
N SER A 143 -1.31 6.84 13.84
CA SER A 143 -0.69 5.61 14.29
C SER A 143 -1.65 4.77 15.14
N PHE A 144 -1.72 3.47 14.84
CA PHE A 144 -2.39 2.49 15.67
C PHE A 144 -1.43 1.97 16.75
N MET A 145 -1.99 1.60 17.91
CA MET A 145 -1.22 0.88 18.93
C MET A 145 -0.69 -0.43 18.36
N GLU A 146 0.40 -0.89 18.92
CA GLU A 146 0.97 -2.23 18.64
C GLU A 146 1.29 -2.49 17.17
N MET A 147 1.48 -1.44 16.38
CA MET A 147 1.84 -1.51 14.96
C MET A 147 3.06 -0.64 14.62
N GLY A 148 4.02 -0.53 15.55
CA GLY A 148 5.17 0.37 15.43
C GLY A 148 5.88 0.34 14.07
N PRO A 149 6.44 -0.81 13.63
CA PRO A 149 7.14 -0.92 12.35
C PRO A 149 6.27 -0.53 11.14
N TYR A 150 5.02 -0.98 11.16
CA TYR A 150 4.08 -0.68 10.08
C TYR A 150 3.72 0.80 10.02
N ASN A 151 3.35 1.41 11.16
CA ASN A 151 3.03 2.84 11.25
C ASN A 151 4.17 3.71 10.72
N VAL A 152 5.41 3.44 11.18
CA VAL A 152 6.61 4.19 10.79
C VAL A 152 6.85 4.08 9.29
N THR A 153 6.81 2.88 8.72
CA THR A 153 7.04 2.68 7.30
C THR A 153 5.96 3.36 6.45
N LYS A 154 4.70 3.27 6.84
CA LYS A 154 3.59 3.90 6.10
C LYS A 154 3.58 5.42 6.23
N ALA A 155 4.03 5.98 7.36
CA ALA A 155 4.24 7.43 7.50
C ALA A 155 5.41 7.91 6.62
N ALA A 156 6.51 7.17 6.58
CA ALA A 156 7.65 7.48 5.71
C ALA A 156 7.26 7.50 4.22
N ILE A 157 6.39 6.58 3.77
CA ILE A 157 5.89 6.56 2.38
C ILE A 157 5.00 7.77 2.08
N ILE A 158 4.20 8.23 3.02
CA ILE A 158 3.41 9.46 2.85
C ILE A 158 4.36 10.64 2.63
N SER A 159 5.34 10.83 3.51
CA SER A 159 6.32 11.91 3.40
C SER A 159 7.13 11.84 2.09
N LEU A 160 7.59 10.64 1.71
CA LEU A 160 8.27 10.42 0.43
C LEU A 160 7.38 10.84 -0.77
N SER A 161 6.09 10.49 -0.74
CA SER A 161 5.16 10.80 -1.83
C SER A 161 4.89 12.30 -1.94
N GLU A 162 4.81 13.01 -0.80
CA GLU A 162 4.69 14.48 -0.76
C GLU A 162 5.93 15.16 -1.35
N THR A 163 7.13 14.67 -1.02
CA THR A 163 8.39 15.15 -1.57
C THR A 163 8.45 14.93 -3.09
N LEU A 164 8.21 13.69 -3.53
CA LEU A 164 8.21 13.33 -4.95
C LEU A 164 7.19 14.14 -5.76
N ARG A 165 6.01 14.44 -5.20
CA ARG A 165 5.00 15.27 -5.85
C ARG A 165 5.53 16.64 -6.26
N GLN A 166 6.39 17.22 -5.44
CA GLN A 166 7.01 18.54 -5.70
C GLN A 166 8.18 18.42 -6.67
N GLU A 167 9.09 17.46 -6.42
CA GLU A 167 10.30 17.28 -7.25
C GLU A 167 9.98 16.87 -8.70
N LEU A 168 8.91 16.11 -8.90
CA LEU A 168 8.57 15.55 -10.23
C LEU A 168 7.61 16.42 -11.05
N ALA A 169 7.12 17.52 -10.49
CA ALA A 169 6.17 18.40 -11.16
C ALA A 169 6.67 18.91 -12.51
N LEU A 170 7.94 19.33 -12.60
CA LEU A 170 8.56 19.80 -13.84
C LEU A 170 8.75 18.72 -14.91
N HIS A 171 8.70 17.45 -14.50
CA HIS A 171 8.90 16.29 -15.39
C HIS A 171 7.59 15.67 -15.89
N LYS A 172 6.45 16.29 -15.59
CA LYS A 172 5.10 15.75 -15.93
C LYS A 172 4.88 14.34 -15.36
N ILE A 173 5.48 14.05 -14.20
CA ILE A 173 5.28 12.80 -13.47
C ILE A 173 4.36 13.10 -12.29
N GLY A 174 3.17 12.49 -12.31
CA GLY A 174 2.21 12.58 -11.22
C GLY A 174 2.59 11.66 -10.07
N VAL A 175 2.14 11.99 -8.86
CA VAL A 175 2.31 11.14 -7.68
C VAL A 175 1.01 11.09 -6.91
N THR A 176 0.59 9.88 -6.55
CA THR A 176 -0.57 9.60 -5.70
C THR A 176 -0.15 8.71 -4.54
N VAL A 177 -0.55 9.04 -3.33
CA VAL A 177 -0.42 8.17 -2.17
C VAL A 177 -1.81 7.70 -1.74
N THR A 178 -2.02 6.38 -1.73
CA THR A 178 -3.27 5.80 -1.24
C THR A 178 -3.11 5.32 0.19
N CYS A 179 -4.03 5.75 1.05
CA CYS A 179 -4.02 5.51 2.49
C CYS A 179 -5.30 4.77 2.91
N PRO A 180 -5.47 3.50 2.53
CA PRO A 180 -6.64 2.74 2.91
C PRO A 180 -6.63 2.40 4.40
N MET A 181 -7.82 2.20 4.97
CA MET A 181 -8.03 1.50 6.23
C MET A 181 -8.14 -0.01 5.98
N PHE A 182 -8.64 -0.73 6.95
CA PHE A 182 -8.82 -2.18 6.85
C PHE A 182 -9.86 -2.54 5.78
N PHE A 183 -9.56 -3.55 4.98
CA PHE A 183 -10.43 -4.19 4.00
C PHE A 183 -9.90 -5.59 3.72
N ASN A 184 -10.75 -6.51 3.34
CA ASN A 184 -10.39 -7.92 3.17
C ASN A 184 -9.32 -8.11 2.08
N THR A 185 -8.13 -8.56 2.49
CA THR A 185 -6.99 -8.89 1.61
C THR A 185 -6.14 -9.99 2.22
N HIS A 186 -5.20 -10.54 1.44
CA HIS A 186 -4.21 -11.52 1.89
C HIS A 186 -3.03 -10.91 2.67
N LEU A 187 -3.12 -9.66 3.12
CA LEU A 187 -2.05 -8.98 3.85
C LEU A 187 -1.74 -9.65 5.20
N LEU A 188 -2.74 -10.32 5.78
CA LEU A 188 -2.61 -11.02 7.06
C LEU A 188 -1.93 -12.39 6.94
N ASP A 189 -1.86 -13.00 5.75
CA ASP A 189 -1.32 -14.35 5.56
C ASP A 189 0.14 -14.47 6.03
N ASN A 190 0.90 -13.38 5.94
CA ASN A 190 2.29 -13.29 6.39
C ASN A 190 2.49 -12.30 7.55
N MET A 191 1.42 -11.96 8.28
CA MET A 191 1.53 -11.06 9.43
C MET A 191 2.37 -11.68 10.54
N ARG A 192 3.30 -10.90 11.09
CA ARG A 192 4.04 -11.25 12.31
C ARG A 192 3.41 -10.54 13.50
N PHE A 193 3.16 -11.27 14.58
CA PHE A 193 2.53 -10.75 15.79
C PHE A 193 3.14 -11.40 17.05
N GLN A 194 2.98 -10.72 18.21
CA GLN A 194 3.60 -11.15 19.46
C GLN A 194 2.59 -11.76 20.42
N ASP A 195 1.29 -11.46 20.29
CA ASP A 195 0.22 -12.04 21.08
C ASP A 195 -1.07 -12.25 20.28
N GLU A 196 -1.98 -13.07 20.86
CA GLU A 196 -3.22 -13.47 20.18
C GLU A 196 -4.21 -12.30 20.02
N PHE A 197 -4.18 -11.29 20.88
CA PHE A 197 -5.03 -10.11 20.72
C PHE A 197 -4.76 -9.40 19.40
N GLN A 198 -3.49 -9.23 19.02
CA GLN A 198 -3.10 -8.58 17.78
C GLN A 198 -3.62 -9.35 16.56
N ASN A 199 -3.58 -10.68 16.63
CA ASN A 199 -4.12 -11.57 15.61
C ASN A 199 -5.65 -11.44 15.51
N GLU A 200 -6.37 -11.53 16.65
CA GLU A 200 -7.83 -11.37 16.70
C GLU A 200 -8.27 -10.00 16.19
N PHE A 201 -7.59 -8.94 16.63
CA PHE A 201 -7.88 -7.57 16.19
C PHE A 201 -7.71 -7.41 14.68
N ALA A 202 -6.58 -7.88 14.13
CA ALA A 202 -6.32 -7.78 12.71
C ALA A 202 -7.39 -8.54 11.90
N HIS A 203 -7.66 -9.80 12.23
CA HIS A 203 -8.68 -10.58 11.54
C HIS A 203 -10.08 -9.95 11.65
N SER A 204 -10.45 -9.43 12.82
CA SER A 204 -11.72 -8.73 13.02
C SER A 204 -11.79 -7.47 12.15
N ALA A 205 -10.75 -6.64 12.14
CA ALA A 205 -10.70 -5.41 11.37
C ALA A 205 -10.81 -5.64 9.85
N PHE A 206 -10.10 -6.64 9.33
CA PHE A 206 -10.15 -6.99 7.91
C PHE A 206 -11.49 -7.61 7.50
N LYS A 207 -12.05 -8.49 8.35
CA LYS A 207 -13.34 -9.14 8.12
C LYS A 207 -14.51 -8.14 8.05
N HIS A 208 -14.50 -7.12 8.92
CA HIS A 208 -15.58 -6.15 9.00
C HIS A 208 -15.29 -4.84 8.25
N GLY A 209 -14.23 -4.80 7.46
CA GLY A 209 -13.94 -3.69 6.56
C GLY A 209 -15.11 -3.43 5.61
N ARG A 210 -15.55 -2.16 5.52
CA ARG A 210 -16.76 -1.77 4.77
C ARG A 210 -16.61 -1.76 3.25
N LEU A 211 -15.38 -1.74 2.75
CA LEU A 211 -15.08 -1.74 1.32
C LEU A 211 -14.36 -3.02 0.94
N THR A 212 -14.66 -3.52 -0.24
CA THR A 212 -13.90 -4.60 -0.87
C THR A 212 -12.57 -4.09 -1.43
N ALA A 213 -11.61 -4.99 -1.69
CA ALA A 213 -10.35 -4.65 -2.34
C ALA A 213 -10.58 -3.98 -3.71
N GLU A 214 -11.60 -4.41 -4.44
CA GLU A 214 -11.98 -3.86 -5.74
C GLU A 214 -12.48 -2.42 -5.62
N GLU A 215 -13.38 -2.12 -4.69
CA GLU A 215 -13.86 -0.76 -4.46
C GLU A 215 -12.75 0.21 -4.02
N VAL A 216 -11.79 -0.27 -3.20
CA VAL A 216 -10.61 0.51 -2.82
C VAL A 216 -9.72 0.75 -4.03
N ALA A 217 -9.51 -0.26 -4.89
CA ALA A 217 -8.74 -0.14 -6.12
C ALA A 217 -9.38 0.85 -7.10
N GLU A 218 -10.69 0.77 -7.33
CA GLU A 218 -11.41 1.73 -8.17
C GLU A 218 -11.26 3.18 -7.69
N LYS A 219 -11.42 3.41 -6.37
CA LYS A 219 -11.23 4.75 -5.80
C LYS A 219 -9.81 5.25 -5.96
N THR A 220 -8.82 4.35 -5.87
CA THR A 220 -7.41 4.66 -6.08
C THR A 220 -7.15 5.05 -7.54
N ILE A 221 -7.62 4.25 -8.50
CA ILE A 221 -7.44 4.53 -9.94
C ILE A 221 -8.18 5.81 -10.34
N ARG A 222 -9.42 6.03 -9.91
CA ARG A 222 -10.15 7.30 -10.16
C ARG A 222 -9.43 8.53 -9.60
N ALA A 223 -8.66 8.39 -8.53
CA ALA A 223 -7.88 9.50 -7.97
C ALA A 223 -6.58 9.74 -8.76
N TYR A 224 -5.94 8.67 -9.22
CA TYR A 224 -4.84 8.72 -10.17
C TYR A 224 -5.25 9.48 -11.45
N GLU A 225 -6.37 9.11 -12.08
CA GLU A 225 -6.90 9.77 -13.28
C GLU A 225 -7.13 11.29 -13.08
N LYS A 226 -7.45 11.70 -11.86
CA LYS A 226 -7.63 13.10 -11.45
C LYS A 226 -6.35 13.73 -10.91
N ASN A 227 -5.22 13.05 -11.01
CA ASN A 227 -3.90 13.48 -10.50
C ASN A 227 -3.95 13.99 -9.05
N LYS A 228 -4.73 13.33 -8.17
CA LYS A 228 -4.82 13.67 -6.75
C LYS A 228 -3.61 13.13 -5.99
N LEU A 229 -3.03 13.93 -5.09
CA LEU A 229 -1.94 13.47 -4.23
C LEU A 229 -2.46 12.44 -3.22
N TYR A 230 -3.52 12.74 -2.49
CA TYR A 230 -4.04 11.85 -1.43
C TYR A 230 -5.31 11.12 -1.83
N VAL A 231 -5.34 9.83 -1.50
CA VAL A 231 -6.54 8.98 -1.56
C VAL A 231 -6.74 8.31 -0.21
N ILE A 232 -7.82 8.64 0.47
CA ILE A 232 -8.27 7.97 1.68
C ILE A 232 -9.64 7.37 1.34
N PRO A 233 -9.71 6.07 0.95
CA PRO A 233 -10.90 5.49 0.36
C PRO A 233 -12.10 5.43 1.30
N GLN A 234 -11.85 5.10 2.59
CA GLN A 234 -12.88 4.95 3.61
C GLN A 234 -13.20 6.30 4.29
N PHE A 235 -14.47 6.53 4.56
CA PHE A 235 -14.93 7.74 5.27
C PHE A 235 -14.34 7.82 6.69
N THR A 236 -14.32 6.69 7.40
CA THR A 236 -13.77 6.61 8.76
C THR A 236 -12.30 7.03 8.81
N GLY A 237 -11.49 6.62 7.82
CA GLY A 237 -10.10 7.06 7.70
C GLY A 237 -9.96 8.58 7.54
N LYS A 238 -10.82 9.19 6.72
CA LYS A 238 -10.85 10.67 6.59
C LYS A 238 -11.25 11.35 7.89
N TYR A 239 -12.25 10.80 8.57
CA TYR A 239 -12.75 11.33 9.84
C TYR A 239 -11.65 11.34 10.91
N TYR A 240 -10.97 10.20 11.14
CA TYR A 240 -9.88 10.11 12.11
C TYR A 240 -8.67 10.99 11.72
N TRP A 241 -8.35 11.08 10.45
CA TRP A 241 -7.29 11.95 9.96
C TRP A 241 -7.57 13.42 10.26
N ILE A 242 -8.82 13.90 10.04
CA ILE A 242 -9.24 15.25 10.36
C ILE A 242 -9.18 15.49 11.87
N LEU A 243 -9.72 14.58 12.70
CA LEU A 243 -9.67 14.69 14.16
C LEU A 243 -8.24 14.82 14.67
N LYS A 244 -7.34 13.95 14.20
CA LYS A 244 -5.91 14.05 14.55
C LYS A 244 -5.32 15.40 14.16
N ARG A 245 -5.64 15.93 12.98
CA ARG A 245 -5.10 17.21 12.50
C ARG A 245 -5.62 18.42 13.30
N LEU A 246 -6.85 18.36 13.77
CA LEU A 246 -7.42 19.42 14.62
C LEU A 246 -6.71 19.50 15.97
N SER A 247 -6.45 18.38 16.62
CA SER A 247 -5.71 18.33 17.88
C SER A 247 -5.06 16.97 18.12
N PRO A 248 -3.79 16.78 17.72
CA PRO A 248 -3.07 15.52 17.97
C PRO A 248 -3.03 15.16 19.47
N SER A 249 -2.87 16.14 20.34
CA SER A 249 -2.79 15.93 21.80
C SER A 249 -4.11 15.38 22.36
N ILE A 250 -5.25 15.92 21.95
CA ILE A 250 -6.56 15.41 22.38
C ILE A 250 -6.79 14.03 21.78
N PHE A 251 -6.53 13.85 20.49
CA PHE A 251 -6.73 12.58 19.79
C PHE A 251 -6.01 11.42 20.49
N TYR A 252 -4.70 11.55 20.70
CA TYR A 252 -3.92 10.51 21.39
C TYR A 252 -4.16 10.49 22.90
N GLY A 253 -4.52 11.61 23.52
CA GLY A 253 -4.89 11.69 24.94
C GLY A 253 -6.10 10.82 25.27
N VAL A 254 -7.14 10.83 24.43
CA VAL A 254 -8.33 9.98 24.60
C VAL A 254 -7.96 8.50 24.49
N ILE A 255 -7.16 8.12 23.47
CA ILE A 255 -6.70 6.75 23.31
C ILE A 255 -5.87 6.30 24.52
N SER A 256 -4.90 7.11 24.94
CA SER A 256 -4.06 6.81 26.10
C SER A 256 -4.86 6.69 27.42
N TYR A 257 -5.90 7.50 27.57
CA TYR A 257 -6.79 7.41 28.72
C TYR A 257 -7.57 6.08 28.71
N ALA A 258 -8.13 5.68 27.57
CA ALA A 258 -8.83 4.41 27.43
C ALA A 258 -7.93 3.22 27.75
N MET A 259 -6.67 3.25 27.30
CA MET A 259 -5.66 2.25 27.63
C MET A 259 -5.37 2.17 29.13
N LYS A 260 -5.11 3.31 29.78
CA LYS A 260 -4.87 3.36 31.25
C LYS A 260 -6.03 2.82 32.08
N LYS A 261 -7.25 2.87 31.55
CA LYS A 261 -8.46 2.33 32.22
C LYS A 261 -8.75 0.87 31.88
N GLY A 262 -7.92 0.22 31.07
CA GLY A 262 -8.12 -1.17 30.64
C GLY A 262 -9.27 -1.37 29.65
N TYR A 263 -9.76 -0.30 29.02
CA TYR A 263 -10.84 -0.40 28.00
C TYR A 263 -10.27 -0.45 26.57
N GLY A 264 -8.99 -0.21 26.36
CA GLY A 264 -8.40 0.01 25.04
C GLY A 264 -8.64 -1.13 24.08
N GLU A 265 -8.26 -2.36 24.46
CA GLU A 265 -8.44 -3.56 23.62
C GLU A 265 -9.91 -3.87 23.34
N LYS A 266 -10.77 -3.84 24.38
CA LYS A 266 -12.20 -4.06 24.22
C LYS A 266 -12.86 -3.04 23.30
N LEU A 267 -12.47 -1.77 23.43
CA LEU A 267 -12.94 -0.69 22.58
C LEU A 267 -12.45 -0.87 21.14
N ALA A 268 -11.18 -1.23 20.95
CA ALA A 268 -10.62 -1.50 19.64
C ALA A 268 -11.38 -2.62 18.92
N LEU A 269 -11.58 -3.79 19.57
CA LEU A 269 -12.37 -4.88 19.00
C LEU A 269 -13.83 -4.49 18.73
N PHE A 270 -14.46 -3.74 19.62
CA PHE A 270 -15.79 -3.23 19.38
C PHE A 270 -15.86 -2.34 18.14
N LEU A 271 -14.91 -1.41 17.97
CA LEU A 271 -14.85 -0.52 16.82
C LEU A 271 -14.61 -1.28 15.50
N THR A 272 -13.81 -2.36 15.51
CA THR A 272 -13.68 -3.22 14.33
C THR A 272 -15.00 -3.87 13.95
N ARG A 273 -15.73 -4.45 14.93
CA ARG A 273 -16.99 -5.17 14.70
C ARG A 273 -18.10 -4.28 14.12
N ILE A 274 -18.10 -3.00 14.44
CA ILE A 274 -19.07 -2.03 13.86
C ILE A 274 -18.55 -1.35 12.59
N GLY A 275 -17.39 -1.75 12.08
CA GLY A 275 -16.79 -1.20 10.86
C GLY A 275 -16.33 0.25 10.98
N MET A 276 -15.98 0.69 12.18
CA MET A 276 -15.43 2.03 12.43
C MET A 276 -13.89 2.07 12.36
N MET A 277 -13.27 0.91 12.20
CA MET A 277 -11.85 0.74 11.93
C MET A 277 -11.59 0.11 10.59
#